data_994ffe10415d629c6afc2b226dff6c02
#
_entry.id   994ffe10415d629c6afc2b226dff6c02
#
_cell.length_a   1.000
_cell.length_b   1.000
_cell.length_c   1.000
_cell.angle_alpha   90.00
_cell.angle_beta   90.00
_cell.angle_gamma   90.00
#
_symmetry.space_group_name_H-M   'P 1'
#
loop_
_entity.id
_entity.type
_entity.pdbx_description
1 polymer ?
#
loop_
_entity_poly.entity_id
_entity_poly.type
_entity_poly.pdbx_seq_one_letter_code
_entity_poly.pdbx_strand_id
1 'polypeptide(L)'
;SVWTADASGAGTLLIRLRGAVAAVDAACQRMAAYAAGEGVACAPMELSDADALWTSCREQTHAFFNAPGPDDCLWRLSVAQVAPPLPLRAATFVEWHGAQRWVWAPATAAADVRRVASEAGGHAMLFRTSATHGEADRSVGVFHPTDANTAGIAERLRAQLDPAGVFNTARV
;
A
#
# COMPACT_ATOMS: atom_id res chain seq x y z
N SER A 1 9.93 5.31 -4.37
CA SER A 1 8.92 5.95 -5.23
C SER A 1 7.56 5.86 -4.56
N VAL A 2 6.71 6.83 -4.89
CA VAL A 2 5.30 6.85 -4.52
C VAL A 2 4.49 7.18 -5.77
N TRP A 3 3.41 6.44 -5.99
CA TRP A 3 2.41 6.75 -7.02
C TRP A 3 1.08 7.01 -6.33
N THR A 4 0.46 8.13 -6.65
CA THR A 4 -0.91 8.43 -6.23
C THR A 4 -1.80 8.49 -7.45
N ALA A 5 -2.90 7.76 -7.44
CA ALA A 5 -3.88 7.78 -8.52
C ALA A 5 -5.29 7.96 -7.96
N ASP A 6 -6.12 8.68 -8.70
CA ASP A 6 -7.56 8.74 -8.46
C ASP A 6 -8.27 7.46 -8.96
N ALA A 7 -9.59 7.42 -8.80
CA ALA A 7 -10.40 6.27 -9.22
C ALA A 7 -10.44 6.05 -10.74
N SER A 8 -10.03 7.03 -11.56
CA SER A 8 -9.90 6.91 -13.01
C SER A 8 -8.54 6.31 -13.42
N GLY A 9 -7.58 6.26 -12.50
CA GLY A 9 -6.21 5.85 -12.76
C GLY A 9 -5.27 6.99 -13.15
N ALA A 10 -5.79 8.22 -13.28
CA ALA A 10 -4.93 9.38 -13.48
C ALA A 10 -4.15 9.67 -12.20
N GLY A 11 -2.86 9.92 -12.31
CA GLY A 11 -2.05 10.06 -11.11
C GLY A 11 -0.69 10.68 -11.33
N THR A 12 0.06 10.78 -10.24
CA THR A 12 1.39 11.36 -10.18
C THR A 12 2.39 10.36 -9.61
N LEU A 13 3.49 10.16 -10.33
CA LEU A 13 4.63 9.37 -9.86
C LEU A 13 5.69 10.31 -9.26
N LEU A 14 6.00 10.07 -8.00
CA LEU A 14 7.03 10.79 -7.26
C LEU A 14 8.23 9.87 -7.07
N ILE A 15 9.41 10.30 -7.50
CA ILE A 15 10.63 9.52 -7.41
C ILE A 15 11.65 10.30 -6.58
N ARG A 16 12.16 9.69 -5.52
CA ARG A 16 13.24 10.24 -4.72
C ARG A 16 14.57 9.58 -5.12
N LEU A 17 15.51 10.42 -5.50
CA LEU A 17 16.89 10.00 -5.77
C LEU A 17 17.78 10.48 -4.62
N ARG A 18 18.75 9.64 -4.24
CA ARG A 18 19.78 9.97 -3.24
C ARG A 18 21.13 9.45 -3.72
N GLY A 19 22.17 10.22 -3.47
CA GLY A 19 23.53 9.85 -3.84
C GLY A 19 24.42 11.06 -4.03
N ALA A 20 25.54 10.87 -4.72
CA ALA A 20 26.43 11.98 -5.11
C ALA A 20 25.68 12.94 -6.04
N VAL A 21 25.89 14.25 -5.88
CA VAL A 21 25.17 15.31 -6.60
C VAL A 21 25.21 15.06 -8.12
N ALA A 22 26.39 14.87 -8.69
CA ALA A 22 26.53 14.64 -10.14
C ALA A 22 25.76 13.40 -10.64
N ALA A 23 25.66 12.34 -9.82
CA ALA A 23 24.93 11.15 -10.18
C ALA A 23 23.40 11.37 -10.12
N VAL A 24 22.93 12.13 -9.13
CA VAL A 24 21.52 12.51 -9.01
C VAL A 24 21.13 13.42 -10.17
N ASP A 25 21.93 14.44 -10.50
CA ASP A 25 21.67 15.36 -11.61
C ASP A 25 21.59 14.61 -12.95
N ALA A 26 22.56 13.73 -13.22
CA ALA A 26 22.53 12.89 -14.42
C ALA A 26 21.31 11.96 -14.48
N ALA A 27 20.87 11.42 -13.33
CA ALA A 27 19.69 10.59 -13.26
C ALA A 27 18.41 11.41 -13.50
N CYS A 28 18.28 12.60 -12.91
CA CYS A 28 17.17 13.52 -13.16
C CYS A 28 17.04 13.89 -14.65
N GLN A 29 18.16 14.21 -15.30
CA GLN A 29 18.16 14.53 -16.74
C GLN A 29 17.67 13.34 -17.58
N ARG A 30 18.15 12.12 -17.29
CA ARG A 30 17.70 10.91 -18.01
C ARG A 30 16.22 10.62 -17.80
N MET A 31 15.73 10.81 -16.58
CA MET A 31 14.31 10.60 -16.27
C MET A 31 13.43 11.63 -16.97
N ALA A 32 13.84 12.90 -16.99
CA ALA A 32 13.12 13.95 -17.70
C ALA A 32 13.08 13.68 -19.21
N ALA A 33 14.21 13.27 -19.81
CA ALA A 33 14.27 12.90 -21.22
C ALA A 33 13.37 11.70 -21.55
N TYR A 34 13.37 10.67 -20.70
CA TYR A 34 12.49 9.51 -20.84
C TYR A 34 11.00 9.91 -20.78
N ALA A 35 10.63 10.67 -19.76
CA ALA A 35 9.25 11.16 -19.59
C ALA A 35 8.78 12.00 -20.79
N ALA A 36 9.65 12.88 -21.30
CA ALA A 36 9.36 13.66 -22.51
C ALA A 36 9.12 12.77 -23.74
N GLY A 37 9.92 11.70 -23.89
CA GLY A 37 9.72 10.70 -24.96
C GLY A 37 8.38 9.98 -24.89
N GLU A 38 7.85 9.79 -23.69
CA GLU A 38 6.53 9.19 -23.44
C GLU A 38 5.39 10.22 -23.41
N GLY A 39 5.67 11.50 -23.66
CA GLY A 39 4.66 12.57 -23.59
C GLY A 39 4.17 12.89 -22.17
N VAL A 40 4.96 12.54 -21.14
CA VAL A 40 4.62 12.75 -19.73
C VAL A 40 5.37 13.98 -19.21
N ALA A 41 4.64 14.88 -18.53
CA ALA A 41 5.25 16.01 -17.84
C ALA A 41 6.12 15.52 -16.67
N CYS A 42 7.36 16.03 -16.59
CA CYS A 42 8.29 15.73 -15.51
C CYS A 42 8.98 17.01 -15.07
N ALA A 43 8.97 17.28 -13.77
CA ALA A 43 9.66 18.44 -13.19
C ALA A 43 10.32 18.06 -11.85
N PRO A 44 11.47 18.68 -11.53
CA PRO A 44 12.04 18.55 -10.18
C PRO A 44 11.12 19.22 -9.16
N MET A 45 11.15 18.70 -7.95
CA MET A 45 10.48 19.28 -6.78
C MET A 45 11.50 20.01 -5.92
N GLU A 46 11.12 21.14 -5.34
CA GLU A 46 11.94 21.85 -4.35
C GLU A 46 12.24 20.96 -3.14
N LEU A 47 13.46 21.09 -2.58
CA LEU A 47 13.91 20.17 -1.51
C LEU A 47 13.05 20.26 -0.25
N SER A 48 12.59 21.47 0.12
CA SER A 48 11.69 21.65 1.26
C SER A 48 10.36 20.92 1.08
N ASP A 49 9.79 21.01 -0.12
CA ASP A 49 8.52 20.37 -0.45
C ASP A 49 8.68 18.85 -0.52
N ALA A 50 9.81 18.39 -1.07
CA ALA A 50 10.15 16.97 -1.10
C ALA A 50 10.28 16.39 0.30
N ASP A 51 10.97 17.06 1.22
CA ASP A 51 11.14 16.58 2.59
C ASP A 51 9.80 16.57 3.37
N ALA A 52 8.97 17.60 3.19
CA ALA A 52 7.61 17.63 3.75
C ALA A 52 6.76 16.49 3.20
N LEU A 53 6.77 16.28 1.89
CA LEU A 53 6.05 15.20 1.23
C LEU A 53 6.48 13.82 1.74
N TRP A 54 7.80 13.52 1.74
CA TRP A 54 8.27 12.22 2.19
C TRP A 54 8.04 11.98 3.68
N THR A 55 8.05 13.04 4.49
CA THR A 55 7.64 12.97 5.89
C THR A 55 6.15 12.61 6.00
N SER A 56 5.30 13.28 5.25
CA SER A 56 3.85 13.00 5.27
C SER A 56 3.53 11.57 4.80
N CYS A 57 4.26 11.04 3.81
CA CYS A 57 4.11 9.64 3.40
C CYS A 57 4.51 8.68 4.52
N ARG A 58 5.67 8.91 5.15
CA ARG A 58 6.19 8.06 6.23
C ARG A 58 5.28 8.06 7.45
N GLU A 59 4.80 9.23 7.86
CA GLU A 59 3.95 9.41 9.04
C GLU A 59 2.46 9.15 8.74
N GLN A 60 2.10 8.82 7.49
CA GLN A 60 0.72 8.64 7.03
C GLN A 60 -0.17 9.87 7.28
N THR A 61 0.40 11.06 7.17
CA THR A 61 -0.31 12.35 7.23
C THR A 61 -0.56 12.95 5.84
N HIS A 62 -0.12 12.28 4.78
CA HIS A 62 -0.47 12.66 3.40
C HIS A 62 -1.99 12.64 3.22
N ALA A 63 -2.54 13.54 2.40
CA ALA A 63 -3.98 13.70 2.20
C ALA A 63 -4.72 12.40 1.83
N PHE A 64 -4.04 11.47 1.14
CA PHE A 64 -4.58 10.15 0.84
C PHE A 64 -4.99 9.36 2.10
N PHE A 65 -4.29 9.53 3.21
CA PHE A 65 -4.56 8.78 4.45
C PHE A 65 -5.71 9.34 5.29
N ASN A 66 -6.36 10.40 4.82
CA ASN A 66 -7.63 10.87 5.34
C ASN A 66 -8.75 10.04 4.70
N ALA A 67 -9.61 9.43 5.50
CA ALA A 67 -10.69 8.61 4.98
C ALA A 67 -11.64 9.44 4.10
N PRO A 68 -11.97 8.99 2.88
CA PRO A 68 -12.88 9.71 1.99
C PRO A 68 -14.32 9.68 2.50
N GLY A 69 -14.70 8.65 3.26
CA GLY A 69 -16.01 8.51 3.88
C GLY A 69 -15.93 7.89 5.28
N PRO A 70 -16.97 8.08 6.11
CA PRO A 70 -16.96 7.57 7.49
C PRO A 70 -17.01 6.05 7.60
N ASP A 71 -17.47 5.36 6.56
CA ASP A 71 -17.59 3.90 6.49
C ASP A 71 -16.38 3.23 5.84
N ASP A 72 -15.41 4.03 5.32
CA ASP A 72 -14.25 3.51 4.62
C ASP A 72 -13.17 3.05 5.60
N CYS A 73 -12.68 1.86 5.35
CA CYS A 73 -11.54 1.24 5.99
C CYS A 73 -10.30 1.42 5.12
N LEU A 74 -9.13 1.57 5.73
CA LEU A 74 -7.87 1.55 5.02
C LEU A 74 -7.36 0.12 4.87
N TRP A 75 -7.18 -0.32 3.65
CA TRP A 75 -6.60 -1.61 3.30
C TRP A 75 -5.17 -1.47 2.83
N ARG A 76 -4.31 -2.34 3.32
CA ARG A 76 -2.93 -2.49 2.84
C ARG A 76 -2.81 -3.78 2.04
N LEU A 77 -2.41 -3.66 0.79
CA LEU A 77 -2.16 -4.78 -0.10
C LEU A 77 -0.66 -4.90 -0.33
N SER A 78 -0.14 -6.12 -0.19
CA SER A 78 1.22 -6.47 -0.60
C SER A 78 1.11 -7.39 -1.79
N VAL A 79 1.62 -6.96 -2.94
CA VAL A 79 1.47 -7.66 -4.23
C VAL A 79 2.81 -7.74 -4.96
N ALA A 80 2.87 -8.46 -6.08
CA ALA A 80 4.07 -8.45 -6.91
C ALA A 80 4.39 -7.02 -7.37
N GLN A 81 5.67 -6.62 -7.34
CA GLN A 81 6.11 -5.27 -7.75
C GLN A 81 5.66 -4.92 -9.17
N VAL A 82 5.68 -5.92 -10.05
CA VAL A 82 5.31 -5.79 -11.47
C VAL A 82 3.81 -5.99 -11.72
N ALA A 83 2.99 -6.16 -10.68
CA ALA A 83 1.56 -6.29 -10.84
C ALA A 83 0.98 -5.02 -11.50
N PRO A 84 0.09 -5.16 -12.50
CA PRO A 84 -0.55 -4.03 -13.15
C PRO A 84 -1.40 -3.22 -12.16
N PRO A 85 -1.95 -2.07 -12.58
CA PRO A 85 -2.97 -1.39 -11.80
C PRO A 85 -4.08 -2.36 -11.38
N LEU A 86 -4.44 -2.33 -10.10
CA LEU A 86 -5.45 -3.24 -9.57
C LEU A 86 -6.84 -2.79 -10.03
N PRO A 87 -7.74 -3.73 -10.40
CA PRO A 87 -9.09 -3.40 -10.85
C PRO A 87 -10.02 -3.01 -9.68
N LEU A 88 -9.55 -2.10 -8.83
CA LEU A 88 -10.30 -1.50 -7.73
C LEU A 88 -10.71 -0.09 -8.16
N ARG A 89 -12.01 0.19 -8.14
CA ARG A 89 -12.56 1.52 -8.48
C ARG A 89 -12.41 2.47 -7.29
N ALA A 90 -11.17 2.70 -6.86
CA ALA A 90 -10.84 3.54 -5.72
C ALA A 90 -9.52 4.27 -5.97
N ALA A 91 -9.36 5.43 -5.34
CA ALA A 91 -8.07 6.09 -5.31
C ALA A 91 -7.03 5.16 -4.66
N THR A 92 -5.82 5.12 -5.23
CA THR A 92 -4.74 4.26 -4.76
C THR A 92 -3.50 5.07 -4.40
N PHE A 93 -2.80 4.60 -3.38
CA PHE A 93 -1.48 5.10 -3.01
C PHE A 93 -0.50 3.92 -3.04
N VAL A 94 0.50 4.02 -3.88
CA VAL A 94 1.41 2.91 -4.17
C VAL A 94 2.82 3.27 -3.73
N GLU A 95 3.42 2.38 -2.94
CA GLU A 95 4.76 2.53 -2.40
C GLU A 95 5.64 1.32 -2.72
N TRP A 96 6.86 1.33 -2.22
CA TRP A 96 7.82 0.21 -2.30
C TRP A 96 7.94 -0.34 -3.73
N HIS A 97 8.13 0.58 -4.68
CA HIS A 97 8.29 0.24 -6.10
C HIS A 97 7.13 -0.61 -6.67
N GLY A 98 5.91 -0.37 -6.19
CA GLY A 98 4.71 -1.08 -6.67
C GLY A 98 4.23 -2.24 -5.80
N ALA A 99 5.05 -2.70 -4.85
CA ALA A 99 4.72 -3.86 -4.04
C ALA A 99 3.70 -3.57 -2.92
N GLN A 100 3.72 -2.38 -2.35
CA GLN A 100 2.76 -1.97 -1.31
C GLN A 100 1.75 -1.00 -1.89
N ARG A 101 0.47 -1.33 -1.72
CA ARG A 101 -0.63 -0.51 -2.22
C ARG A 101 -1.65 -0.28 -1.12
N TRP A 102 -2.17 0.94 -1.09
CA TRP A 102 -3.18 1.37 -0.15
C TRP A 102 -4.45 1.73 -0.90
N VAL A 103 -5.59 1.31 -0.38
CA VAL A 103 -6.89 1.65 -0.91
C VAL A 103 -7.88 1.88 0.22
N TRP A 104 -8.85 2.75 0.00
CA TRP A 104 -9.99 2.93 0.87
C TRP A 104 -11.16 2.14 0.33
N ALA A 105 -11.78 1.32 1.16
CA ALA A 105 -12.98 0.56 0.83
C ALA A 105 -13.70 0.12 2.12
N PRO A 106 -15.04 0.01 2.12
CA PRO A 106 -15.75 -0.46 3.31
C PRO A 106 -15.38 -1.91 3.66
N ALA A 107 -15.56 -2.30 4.92
CA ALA A 107 -15.30 -3.67 5.37
C ALA A 107 -16.08 -4.72 4.57
N THR A 108 -17.27 -4.38 4.08
CA THR A 108 -18.09 -5.25 3.23
C THR A 108 -17.43 -5.62 1.90
N ALA A 109 -16.45 -4.84 1.43
CA ALA A 109 -15.67 -5.13 0.23
C ALA A 109 -14.48 -6.10 0.48
N ALA A 110 -14.32 -6.63 1.70
CA ALA A 110 -13.17 -7.47 2.10
C ALA A 110 -12.89 -8.62 1.13
N ALA A 111 -13.92 -9.32 0.67
CA ALA A 111 -13.78 -10.44 -0.25
C ALA A 111 -13.20 -10.00 -1.59
N ASP A 112 -13.67 -8.89 -2.17
CA ASP A 112 -13.17 -8.37 -3.44
C ASP A 112 -11.76 -7.84 -3.33
N VAL A 113 -11.44 -7.08 -2.27
CA VAL A 113 -10.10 -6.55 -2.02
C VAL A 113 -9.08 -7.68 -1.90
N ARG A 114 -9.43 -8.75 -1.18
CA ARG A 114 -8.57 -9.92 -1.00
C ARG A 114 -8.41 -10.74 -2.28
N ARG A 115 -9.49 -10.95 -3.02
CA ARG A 115 -9.44 -11.63 -4.32
C ARG A 115 -8.50 -10.90 -5.28
N VAL A 116 -8.67 -9.59 -5.43
CA VAL A 116 -7.81 -8.77 -6.30
C VAL A 116 -6.33 -8.83 -5.86
N ALA A 117 -6.05 -8.80 -4.55
CA ALA A 117 -4.69 -8.94 -4.05
C ALA A 117 -4.11 -10.32 -4.37
N SER A 118 -4.89 -11.40 -4.23
CA SER A 118 -4.47 -12.78 -4.56
C SER A 118 -4.17 -12.94 -6.05
N GLU A 119 -5.03 -12.42 -6.92
CA GLU A 119 -4.85 -12.43 -8.38
C GLU A 119 -3.58 -11.67 -8.80
N ALA A 120 -3.19 -10.65 -8.01
CA ALA A 120 -1.94 -9.91 -8.19
C ALA A 120 -0.72 -10.57 -7.50
N GLY A 121 -0.85 -11.82 -7.06
CA GLY A 121 0.22 -12.60 -6.44
C GLY A 121 0.55 -12.17 -5.01
N GLY A 122 -0.44 -11.70 -4.27
CA GLY A 122 -0.20 -11.16 -2.94
C GLY A 122 -1.35 -11.35 -1.96
N HIS A 123 -1.44 -10.45 -0.99
CA HIS A 123 -2.40 -10.50 0.09
C HIS A 123 -2.86 -9.10 0.50
N ALA A 124 -4.01 -9.01 1.17
CA ALA A 124 -4.55 -7.77 1.70
C ALA A 124 -4.87 -7.91 3.19
N MET A 125 -4.64 -6.84 3.95
CA MET A 125 -5.04 -6.76 5.35
C MET A 125 -5.87 -5.50 5.61
N LEU A 126 -6.80 -5.59 6.53
CA LEU A 126 -7.51 -4.46 7.10
C LEU A 126 -6.55 -3.71 8.04
N PHE A 127 -6.05 -2.56 7.61
CA PHE A 127 -5.02 -1.81 8.34
C PHE A 127 -5.63 -0.84 9.35
N ARG A 128 -6.70 -0.13 8.95
CA ARG A 128 -7.43 0.81 9.81
C ARG A 128 -8.93 0.62 9.60
N THR A 129 -9.65 0.51 10.68
CA THR A 129 -11.12 0.40 10.69
C THR A 129 -11.77 1.74 10.34
N SER A 130 -13.04 1.69 9.96
CA SER A 130 -13.84 2.88 9.67
C SER A 130 -14.14 3.69 10.94
N ALA A 131 -14.49 4.95 10.76
CA ALA A 131 -14.94 5.81 11.85
C ALA A 131 -16.33 5.40 12.39
N THR A 132 -17.21 4.91 11.50
CA THR A 132 -18.59 4.52 11.86
C THR A 132 -18.63 3.22 12.65
N HIS A 133 -17.95 2.17 12.19
CA HIS A 133 -18.11 0.82 12.72
C HIS A 133 -16.98 0.38 13.65
N GLY A 134 -15.80 1.03 13.54
CA GLY A 134 -14.67 0.78 14.44
C GLY A 134 -14.30 -0.71 14.54
N GLU A 135 -14.27 -1.24 15.75
CA GLU A 135 -13.90 -2.64 15.99
C GLU A 135 -14.83 -3.66 15.28
N ALA A 136 -16.09 -3.31 14.99
CA ALA A 136 -17.00 -4.21 14.31
C ALA A 136 -16.54 -4.57 12.89
N ASP A 137 -15.77 -3.68 12.23
CA ASP A 137 -15.18 -3.98 10.92
C ASP A 137 -14.22 -5.16 10.95
N ARG A 138 -13.61 -5.45 12.10
CA ARG A 138 -12.69 -6.58 12.25
C ARG A 138 -13.36 -7.95 12.13
N SER A 139 -14.69 -8.00 12.18
CA SER A 139 -15.45 -9.24 11.98
C SER A 139 -15.20 -9.89 10.61
N VAL A 140 -14.78 -9.12 9.60
CA VAL A 140 -14.38 -9.67 8.29
C VAL A 140 -13.00 -10.32 8.31
N GLY A 141 -12.31 -10.29 9.46
CA GLY A 141 -10.91 -10.70 9.62
C GLY A 141 -9.93 -9.57 9.29
N VAL A 142 -8.90 -9.41 10.09
CA VAL A 142 -7.86 -8.39 9.88
C VAL A 142 -6.88 -8.83 8.79
N PHE A 143 -6.41 -10.07 8.88
CA PHE A 143 -5.42 -10.62 7.97
C PHE A 143 -6.05 -11.30 6.76
N HIS A 144 -5.25 -11.47 5.73
CA HIS A 144 -5.63 -12.29 4.59
C HIS A 144 -5.81 -13.75 5.04
N PRO A 145 -6.90 -14.43 4.66
CA PRO A 145 -7.06 -15.85 4.99
C PRO A 145 -5.90 -16.67 4.41
N THR A 146 -5.32 -17.50 5.25
CA THR A 146 -4.23 -18.40 4.87
C THR A 146 -4.82 -19.73 4.44
N ASP A 147 -4.25 -20.37 3.42
CA ASP A 147 -4.64 -21.73 3.03
C ASP A 147 -4.40 -22.74 4.18
N ALA A 148 -5.16 -23.84 4.20
CA ALA A 148 -5.13 -24.79 5.30
C ALA A 148 -3.75 -25.44 5.52
N ASN A 149 -2.95 -25.63 4.47
CA ASN A 149 -1.60 -26.23 4.57
C ASN A 149 -0.65 -25.27 5.26
N THR A 150 -0.62 -24.01 4.81
CA THR A 150 0.20 -22.95 5.40
C THR A 150 -0.22 -22.66 6.83
N ALA A 151 -1.52 -22.62 7.12
CA ALA A 151 -2.05 -22.45 8.48
C ALA A 151 -1.59 -23.59 9.39
N GLY A 152 -1.67 -24.86 8.93
CA GLY A 152 -1.20 -26.02 9.69
C GLY A 152 0.30 -26.03 9.96
N ILE A 153 1.12 -25.50 9.03
CA ILE A 153 2.57 -25.34 9.24
C ILE A 153 2.83 -24.25 10.29
N ALA A 154 2.15 -23.10 10.17
CA ALA A 154 2.30 -21.98 11.09
C ALA A 154 1.91 -22.38 12.53
N GLU A 155 0.84 -23.17 12.68
CA GLU A 155 0.39 -23.65 13.98
C GLU A 155 1.42 -24.60 14.62
N ARG A 156 1.98 -25.54 13.86
CA ARG A 156 3.03 -26.43 14.37
C ARG A 156 4.29 -25.67 14.78
N LEU A 157 4.71 -24.65 13.98
CA LEU A 157 5.84 -23.79 14.34
C LEU A 157 5.54 -22.99 15.61
N ARG A 158 4.32 -22.44 15.73
CA ARG A 158 3.90 -21.72 16.94
C ARG A 158 3.98 -22.62 18.17
N ALA A 159 3.43 -23.81 18.10
CA ALA A 159 3.44 -24.75 19.22
C ALA A 159 4.86 -25.14 19.66
N GLN A 160 5.83 -25.19 18.72
CA GLN A 160 7.23 -25.49 19.05
C GLN A 160 8.00 -24.26 19.59
N LEU A 161 7.75 -23.05 19.04
CA LEU A 161 8.51 -21.86 19.39
C LEU A 161 7.91 -21.10 20.57
N ASP A 162 6.61 -21.26 20.79
CA ASP A 162 5.87 -20.62 21.87
C ASP A 162 4.93 -21.62 22.56
N PRO A 163 5.47 -22.65 23.22
CA PRO A 163 4.66 -23.67 23.88
C PRO A 163 3.79 -23.12 25.01
N ALA A 164 4.18 -21.99 25.59
CA ALA A 164 3.43 -21.31 26.65
C ALA A 164 2.37 -20.33 26.12
N GLY A 165 2.31 -20.09 24.80
CA GLY A 165 1.33 -19.23 24.18
C GLY A 165 1.40 -17.77 24.62
N VAL A 166 2.61 -17.23 24.86
CA VAL A 166 2.80 -15.86 25.38
C VAL A 166 2.86 -14.81 24.29
N PHE A 167 3.13 -15.22 23.03
CA PHE A 167 3.24 -14.29 21.90
C PHE A 167 1.98 -14.29 21.04
N ASN A 168 1.52 -13.12 20.64
CA ASN A 168 0.38 -12.91 19.70
C ASN A 168 -0.89 -13.69 20.05
N THR A 169 -1.17 -13.86 21.33
CA THR A 169 -2.38 -14.53 21.80
C THR A 169 -3.63 -13.78 21.36
N ALA A 170 -4.50 -14.45 20.60
CA ALA A 170 -5.82 -13.98 20.16
C ALA A 170 -5.86 -12.68 19.34
N ARG A 171 -4.76 -12.25 18.71
CA ARG A 171 -4.73 -11.05 17.86
C ARG A 171 -4.62 -11.35 16.36
N VAL A 172 -4.56 -12.63 16.01
CA VAL A 172 -4.40 -13.11 14.63
C VAL A 172 -5.50 -14.09 14.30
#